data_15af8f36615b6c8be41fe260b62697e3
#
_entry.id   15af8f36615b6c8be41fe260b62697e3
#
_cell.length_a   1.000
_cell.length_b   1.000
_cell.length_c   1.000
_cell.angle_alpha   90.00
_cell.angle_beta   90.00
_cell.angle_gamma   90.00
#
_symmetry.space_group_name_H-M   'P 1'
#
loop_
_entity.id
_entity.type
_entity.pdbx_description
1 polymer ?
#
loop_
_entity_poly.entity_id
_entity_poly.type
_entity_poly.pdbx_seq_one_letter_code
_entity_poly.pdbx_strand_id
1 'polypeptide(L)'
;SKDSLLHRYIRTQLVDGLLYEAVIENTPEEYVLCEHNEALFNLFGYSFSVVGDLPLGYPEYDEEYFEEWKEFAEKVNSFYCDNINEQWAEHVFYILYTNKDFLFRFNTEVAKVVKDLKKADYPNMLKRDGVIKRRNFPVWLQKAVKMRDRNRCQLCGKDLSGTYNLSDENFDHMVPLEDGGTNDPCNIQLTCEHCNKSKGARSRDYKNIIIPFW
;
A
#
# COMPACT_ATOMS: atom_id res chain seq x y z
N SER A 1 5.32 -5.29 -14.02
CA SER A 1 4.34 -5.15 -12.94
C SER A 1 4.17 -3.69 -12.58
N LYS A 2 2.94 -3.25 -12.37
CA LYS A 2 2.60 -1.90 -11.87
C LYS A 2 2.57 -1.88 -10.33
N ASP A 3 2.98 -2.95 -9.71
CA ASP A 3 3.03 -3.15 -8.28
C ASP A 3 4.03 -2.20 -7.61
N SER A 4 3.58 -1.45 -6.61
CA SER A 4 4.43 -0.60 -5.78
C SER A 4 4.87 -1.31 -4.50
N LEU A 5 5.85 -0.76 -3.81
CA LEU A 5 6.26 -1.24 -2.48
C LEU A 5 5.07 -1.19 -1.49
N LEU A 6 4.19 -0.21 -1.62
CA LEU A 6 3.01 -0.08 -0.78
C LEU A 6 2.01 -1.22 -1.04
N HIS A 7 1.75 -1.63 -2.29
CA HIS A 7 0.92 -2.80 -2.58
C HIS A 7 1.45 -4.06 -1.88
N ARG A 8 2.76 -4.30 -1.99
CA ARG A 8 3.40 -5.45 -1.34
C ARG A 8 3.26 -5.40 0.17
N TYR A 9 3.53 -4.23 0.75
CA TYR A 9 3.40 -4.03 2.20
C TYR A 9 1.97 -4.31 2.67
N ILE A 10 0.95 -3.78 1.96
CA ILE A 10 -0.45 -4.02 2.31
C ILE A 10 -0.77 -5.51 2.27
N ARG A 11 -0.41 -6.21 1.18
CA ARG A 11 -0.69 -7.65 1.08
C ARG A 11 -0.03 -8.44 2.19
N THR A 12 1.27 -8.28 2.39
CA THR A 12 2.04 -9.15 3.27
C THR A 12 1.95 -8.79 4.74
N GLN A 13 1.74 -7.52 5.08
CA GLN A 13 1.78 -7.08 6.47
C GLN A 13 0.41 -6.71 7.03
N LEU A 14 -0.48 -6.15 6.21
CA LEU A 14 -1.80 -5.75 6.70
C LEU A 14 -2.85 -6.84 6.46
N VAL A 15 -2.87 -7.43 5.28
CA VAL A 15 -3.92 -8.42 4.94
C VAL A 15 -3.53 -9.79 5.46
N ASP A 16 -2.40 -10.34 5.00
CA ASP A 16 -1.97 -11.68 5.42
C ASP A 16 -1.62 -11.72 6.91
N GLY A 17 -1.01 -10.65 7.45
CA GLY A 17 -0.63 -10.57 8.86
C GLY A 17 -1.85 -10.54 9.80
N LEU A 18 -2.85 -9.72 9.50
CA LEU A 18 -4.06 -9.64 10.32
C LEU A 18 -4.85 -10.95 10.31
N LEU A 19 -4.95 -11.62 9.15
CA LEU A 19 -5.62 -12.92 9.05
C LEU A 19 -4.83 -14.00 9.80
N TYR A 20 -3.50 -14.00 9.69
CA TYR A 20 -2.66 -14.96 10.39
C TYR A 20 -2.80 -14.81 11.92
N GLU A 21 -2.74 -13.57 12.44
CA GLU A 21 -2.95 -13.30 13.86
C GLU A 21 -4.34 -13.74 14.32
N ALA A 22 -5.38 -13.44 13.53
CA ALA A 22 -6.75 -13.84 13.86
C ALA A 22 -6.91 -15.37 13.94
N VAL A 23 -6.25 -16.12 13.06
CA VAL A 23 -6.30 -17.61 13.08
C VAL A 23 -5.52 -18.20 14.25
N ILE A 24 -4.42 -17.56 14.68
CA ILE A 24 -3.59 -18.09 15.78
C ILE A 24 -4.14 -17.72 17.16
N GLU A 25 -4.70 -16.52 17.31
CA GLU A 25 -5.14 -15.99 18.59
C GLU A 25 -6.52 -16.49 19.01
N ASN A 26 -7.33 -17.03 18.07
CA ASN A 26 -8.68 -17.49 18.33
C ASN A 26 -8.80 -19.00 18.15
N THR A 27 -9.76 -19.60 18.84
CA THR A 27 -10.17 -20.97 18.51
C THR A 27 -10.78 -21.02 17.09
N PRO A 28 -10.78 -22.18 16.41
CA PRO A 28 -11.33 -22.26 15.05
C PRO A 28 -12.77 -21.76 14.95
N GLU A 29 -13.63 -22.08 15.92
CA GLU A 29 -15.02 -21.61 15.95
C GLU A 29 -15.12 -20.10 16.21
N GLU A 30 -14.34 -19.52 17.13
CA GLU A 30 -14.31 -18.08 17.36
C GLU A 30 -13.86 -17.34 16.12
N TYR A 31 -12.87 -17.87 15.39
CA TYR A 31 -12.44 -17.31 14.13
C TYR A 31 -13.55 -17.33 13.07
N VAL A 32 -14.25 -18.47 12.93
CA VAL A 32 -15.30 -18.64 11.92
C VAL A 32 -16.55 -17.83 12.25
N LEU A 33 -16.98 -17.83 13.53
CA LEU A 33 -18.19 -17.15 13.99
C LEU A 33 -18.01 -15.65 14.26
N CYS A 34 -16.80 -15.12 14.02
CA CYS A 34 -16.55 -13.69 14.16
C CYS A 34 -17.48 -12.88 13.24
N GLU A 35 -18.22 -11.94 13.82
CA GLU A 35 -19.14 -11.06 13.07
C GLU A 35 -18.41 -10.30 11.93
N HIS A 36 -17.10 -10.10 12.06
CA HIS A 36 -16.28 -9.46 11.03
C HIS A 36 -16.18 -10.31 9.77
N ASN A 37 -16.21 -11.65 9.85
CA ASN A 37 -16.14 -12.52 8.68
C ASN A 37 -17.36 -12.36 7.79
N GLU A 38 -18.56 -12.41 8.36
CA GLU A 38 -19.80 -12.22 7.60
C GLU A 38 -19.85 -10.80 7.01
N ALA A 39 -19.48 -9.79 7.78
CA ALA A 39 -19.43 -8.40 7.31
C ALA A 39 -18.45 -8.21 6.16
N LEU A 40 -17.26 -8.81 6.24
CA LEU A 40 -16.26 -8.74 5.16
C LEU A 40 -16.72 -9.48 3.89
N PHE A 41 -17.28 -10.68 4.02
CA PHE A 41 -17.84 -11.38 2.86
C PHE A 41 -18.90 -10.54 2.16
N ASN A 42 -19.85 -10.00 2.92
CA ASN A 42 -20.91 -9.14 2.39
C ASN A 42 -20.36 -7.87 1.73
N LEU A 43 -19.32 -7.25 2.30
CA LEU A 43 -18.67 -6.07 1.75
C LEU A 43 -18.11 -6.32 0.34
N PHE A 44 -17.60 -7.52 0.09
CA PHE A 44 -17.06 -7.91 -1.21
C PHE A 44 -18.08 -8.65 -2.10
N GLY A 45 -19.35 -8.68 -1.69
CA GLY A 45 -20.45 -9.23 -2.49
C GLY A 45 -20.60 -10.75 -2.41
N TYR A 46 -20.00 -11.39 -1.42
CA TYR A 46 -20.13 -12.81 -1.17
C TYR A 46 -21.09 -13.09 -0.01
N SER A 47 -21.85 -14.18 -0.09
CA SER A 47 -22.52 -14.74 1.08
C SER A 47 -21.55 -15.66 1.81
N PHE A 48 -21.56 -15.63 3.14
CA PHE A 48 -20.70 -16.51 3.94
C PHE A 48 -20.95 -18.02 3.64
N SER A 49 -22.17 -18.37 3.26
CA SER A 49 -22.52 -19.74 2.84
C SER A 49 -21.74 -20.27 1.63
N VAL A 50 -20.99 -19.43 0.92
CA VAL A 50 -20.15 -19.86 -0.22
C VAL A 50 -19.05 -20.85 0.20
N VAL A 51 -18.61 -20.80 1.47
CA VAL A 51 -17.60 -21.71 2.03
C VAL A 51 -18.18 -23.03 2.54
N GLY A 52 -19.51 -23.16 2.57
CA GLY A 52 -20.25 -24.35 3.01
C GLY A 52 -21.13 -24.10 4.23
N ASP A 53 -21.74 -25.16 4.71
CA ASP A 53 -22.54 -25.14 5.93
C ASP A 53 -21.61 -25.19 7.14
N LEU A 54 -22.00 -24.48 8.21
CA LEU A 54 -21.26 -24.48 9.47
C LEU A 54 -21.22 -25.88 10.07
N PRO A 55 -20.08 -26.30 10.68
CA PRO A 55 -20.00 -27.53 11.42
C PRO A 55 -21.06 -27.60 12.53
N LEU A 56 -21.56 -28.81 12.81
CA LEU A 56 -22.50 -29.05 13.91
C LEU A 56 -21.74 -29.36 15.17
N GLY A 57 -22.20 -28.82 16.31
CA GLY A 57 -21.60 -29.06 17.63
C GLY A 57 -20.64 -27.96 18.11
N TYR A 58 -20.15 -28.09 19.33
CA TYR A 58 -19.24 -27.12 19.95
C TYR A 58 -17.92 -27.83 20.31
N PRO A 59 -16.75 -27.32 19.87
CA PRO A 59 -15.44 -27.95 20.05
C PRO A 59 -15.00 -28.11 21.50
N GLU A 60 -15.56 -27.34 22.45
CA GLU A 60 -15.21 -27.41 23.86
C GLU A 60 -15.41 -28.79 24.52
N TYR A 61 -16.13 -29.71 23.85
CA TYR A 61 -16.56 -30.96 24.45
C TYR A 61 -16.07 -32.21 23.72
N ASP A 62 -15.50 -32.10 22.52
CA ASP A 62 -15.08 -33.26 21.72
C ASP A 62 -13.99 -32.92 20.70
N GLU A 63 -12.90 -33.71 20.68
CA GLU A 63 -11.80 -33.54 19.72
C GLU A 63 -12.24 -33.67 18.25
N GLU A 64 -13.28 -34.48 17.98
CA GLU A 64 -13.81 -34.67 16.62
C GLU A 64 -14.40 -33.36 16.08
N TYR A 65 -15.16 -32.64 16.90
CA TYR A 65 -15.70 -31.32 16.51
C TYR A 65 -14.61 -30.26 16.32
N PHE A 66 -13.52 -30.34 17.08
CA PHE A 66 -12.41 -29.40 16.91
C PHE A 66 -11.77 -29.53 15.53
N GLU A 67 -11.55 -30.73 15.02
CA GLU A 67 -10.98 -30.95 13.70
C GLU A 67 -11.94 -30.50 12.59
N GLU A 68 -13.26 -30.71 12.72
CA GLU A 68 -14.26 -30.20 11.76
C GLU A 68 -14.24 -28.67 11.68
N TRP A 69 -14.21 -27.98 12.81
CA TRP A 69 -14.13 -26.52 12.87
C TRP A 69 -12.81 -26.00 12.31
N LYS A 70 -11.73 -26.67 12.55
CA LYS A 70 -10.42 -26.34 12.00
C LYS A 70 -10.40 -26.46 10.48
N GLU A 71 -10.90 -27.55 9.92
CA GLU A 71 -11.03 -27.72 8.48
C GLU A 71 -11.93 -26.64 7.87
N PHE A 72 -12.99 -26.26 8.54
CA PHE A 72 -13.86 -25.19 8.08
C PHE A 72 -13.17 -23.82 8.14
N ALA A 73 -12.42 -23.53 9.20
CA ALA A 73 -11.61 -22.32 9.31
C ALA A 73 -10.56 -22.23 8.20
N GLU A 74 -9.93 -23.35 7.83
CA GLU A 74 -9.01 -23.42 6.70
C GLU A 74 -9.72 -23.12 5.35
N LYS A 75 -10.95 -23.56 5.15
CA LYS A 75 -11.76 -23.22 3.96
C LYS A 75 -12.08 -21.73 3.92
N VAL A 76 -12.48 -21.14 5.06
CA VAL A 76 -12.73 -19.69 5.17
C VAL A 76 -11.46 -18.92 4.82
N ASN A 77 -10.33 -19.29 5.40
CA ASN A 77 -9.05 -18.63 5.14
C ASN A 77 -8.60 -18.76 3.68
N SER A 78 -8.76 -19.97 3.09
CA SER A 78 -8.46 -20.17 1.67
C SER A 78 -9.34 -19.28 0.79
N PHE A 79 -10.63 -19.18 1.10
CA PHE A 79 -11.53 -18.31 0.35
C PHE A 79 -11.12 -16.84 0.43
N TYR A 80 -10.71 -16.35 1.61
CA TYR A 80 -10.15 -15.01 1.76
C TYR A 80 -8.93 -14.80 0.86
N CYS A 81 -7.96 -15.71 0.93
CA CYS A 81 -6.73 -15.60 0.14
C CYS A 81 -7.02 -15.56 -1.37
N ASP A 82 -7.96 -16.38 -1.83
CA ASP A 82 -8.23 -16.53 -3.26
C ASP A 82 -9.15 -15.45 -3.83
N ASN A 83 -10.04 -14.86 -3.03
CA ASN A 83 -11.14 -14.04 -3.54
C ASN A 83 -11.23 -12.63 -2.94
N ILE A 84 -10.80 -12.43 -1.71
CA ILE A 84 -11.02 -11.18 -0.97
C ILE A 84 -9.74 -10.37 -0.80
N ASN A 85 -8.63 -11.01 -0.42
CA ASN A 85 -7.39 -10.33 -0.06
C ASN A 85 -6.88 -9.36 -1.12
N GLU A 86 -6.89 -9.75 -2.39
CA GLU A 86 -6.41 -8.88 -3.46
C GLU A 86 -7.31 -7.64 -3.62
N GLN A 87 -8.63 -7.82 -3.58
CA GLN A 87 -9.58 -6.71 -3.66
C GLN A 87 -9.45 -5.79 -2.44
N TRP A 88 -9.30 -6.36 -1.26
CA TRP A 88 -9.08 -5.60 -0.03
C TRP A 88 -7.78 -4.80 -0.10
N ALA A 89 -6.69 -5.44 -0.50
CA ALA A 89 -5.40 -4.76 -0.68
C ALA A 89 -5.49 -3.60 -1.67
N GLU A 90 -6.21 -3.75 -2.77
CA GLU A 90 -6.47 -2.68 -3.74
C GLU A 90 -7.25 -1.52 -3.12
N HIS A 91 -8.33 -1.78 -2.36
CA HIS A 91 -9.11 -0.73 -1.70
C HIS A 91 -8.28 0.04 -0.66
N VAL A 92 -7.54 -0.68 0.19
CA VAL A 92 -6.62 -0.06 1.16
C VAL A 92 -5.54 0.75 0.45
N PHE A 93 -4.98 0.22 -0.64
CA PHE A 93 -4.01 0.95 -1.44
C PHE A 93 -4.56 2.29 -1.94
N TYR A 94 -5.77 2.32 -2.51
CA TYR A 94 -6.36 3.57 -3.02
C TYR A 94 -6.53 4.62 -1.92
N ILE A 95 -6.95 4.22 -0.73
CA ILE A 95 -7.09 5.12 0.43
C ILE A 95 -5.72 5.68 0.82
N LEU A 96 -4.72 4.82 1.00
CA LEU A 96 -3.39 5.21 1.46
C LEU A 96 -2.60 5.97 0.39
N TYR A 97 -2.76 5.60 -0.89
CA TYR A 97 -2.06 6.25 -2.01
C TYR A 97 -2.45 7.71 -2.19
N THR A 98 -3.65 8.11 -1.79
CA THR A 98 -4.09 9.50 -1.82
C THR A 98 -3.66 10.31 -0.60
N ASN A 99 -3.21 9.66 0.47
CA ASN A 99 -2.79 10.31 1.71
C ASN A 99 -1.29 10.65 1.65
N LYS A 100 -0.97 11.93 1.43
CA LYS A 100 0.42 12.40 1.26
C LYS A 100 1.28 12.28 2.52
N ASP A 101 0.70 12.56 3.68
CA ASP A 101 1.43 12.43 4.95
C ASP A 101 1.79 10.97 5.20
N PHE A 102 0.84 10.08 4.98
CA PHE A 102 1.10 8.63 5.05
C PHE A 102 2.21 8.20 4.07
N LEU A 103 2.10 8.60 2.79
CA LEU A 103 3.11 8.25 1.79
C LEU A 103 4.51 8.76 2.16
N PHE A 104 4.59 9.98 2.68
CA PHE A 104 5.88 10.54 3.09
C PHE A 104 6.48 9.73 4.26
N ARG A 105 5.69 9.41 5.28
CA ARG A 105 6.13 8.60 6.42
C ARG A 105 6.52 7.19 5.98
N PHE A 106 5.69 6.54 5.17
CA PHE A 106 5.99 5.22 4.61
C PHE A 106 7.32 5.22 3.85
N ASN A 107 7.53 6.17 2.94
CA ASN A 107 8.79 6.26 2.19
C ASN A 107 9.99 6.65 3.07
N THR A 108 9.77 7.35 4.19
CA THR A 108 10.81 7.64 5.18
C THR A 108 11.26 6.36 5.90
N GLU A 109 10.33 5.48 6.26
CA GLU A 109 10.67 4.17 6.85
C GLU A 109 11.39 3.29 5.81
N VAL A 110 10.89 3.22 4.57
CA VAL A 110 11.58 2.51 3.48
C VAL A 110 13.00 3.05 3.27
N ALA A 111 13.19 4.36 3.37
CA ALA A 111 14.51 4.99 3.21
C ALA A 111 15.51 4.57 4.28
N LYS A 112 15.08 4.28 5.51
CA LYS A 112 15.97 3.73 6.55
C LYS A 112 16.55 2.39 6.11
N VAL A 113 15.70 1.51 5.58
CA VAL A 113 16.14 0.19 5.05
C VAL A 113 17.08 0.35 3.88
N VAL A 114 16.77 1.26 2.94
CA VAL A 114 17.62 1.51 1.76
C VAL A 114 19.00 2.01 2.15
N LYS A 115 19.11 2.86 3.18
CA LYS A 115 20.39 3.40 3.66
C LYS A 115 21.37 2.32 4.12
N ASP A 116 20.86 1.21 4.63
CA ASP A 116 21.70 0.09 5.11
C ASP A 116 22.18 -0.84 3.98
N LEU A 117 21.59 -0.72 2.78
CA LEU A 117 21.95 -1.57 1.64
C LEU A 117 23.36 -1.24 1.12
N LYS A 118 24.14 -2.29 0.83
CA LYS A 118 25.49 -2.18 0.29
C LYS A 118 25.51 -2.35 -1.23
N LYS A 119 26.26 -1.49 -1.92
CA LYS A 119 26.40 -1.58 -3.37
C LYS A 119 27.03 -2.91 -3.81
N ALA A 120 27.87 -3.50 -2.99
CA ALA A 120 28.48 -4.79 -3.27
C ALA A 120 27.42 -5.90 -3.45
N ASP A 121 26.35 -5.86 -2.63
CA ASP A 121 25.27 -6.85 -2.67
C ASP A 121 24.24 -6.53 -3.77
N TYR A 122 24.08 -5.24 -4.11
CA TYR A 122 23.08 -4.78 -5.09
C TYR A 122 23.69 -3.88 -6.19
N PRO A 123 24.70 -4.36 -6.97
CA PRO A 123 25.47 -3.51 -7.88
C PRO A 123 24.63 -2.92 -9.03
N ASN A 124 23.54 -3.61 -9.43
CA ASN A 124 22.67 -3.16 -10.51
C ASN A 124 21.62 -2.13 -10.04
N MET A 125 21.27 -2.12 -8.76
CA MET A 125 20.26 -1.25 -8.18
C MET A 125 20.87 0.02 -7.59
N LEU A 126 22.00 -0.09 -6.90
CA LEU A 126 22.61 1.00 -6.19
C LEU A 126 23.65 1.76 -7.01
N LYS A 127 23.63 3.09 -6.91
CA LYS A 127 24.68 4.01 -7.39
C LYS A 127 25.90 3.94 -6.47
N ARG A 128 25.67 3.96 -5.16
CA ARG A 128 26.60 3.78 -4.05
C ARG A 128 25.84 3.19 -2.86
N ASP A 129 26.51 2.87 -1.76
CA ASP A 129 25.87 2.42 -0.54
C ASP A 129 24.73 3.36 -0.16
N GLY A 130 23.55 2.80 0.15
CA GLY A 130 22.37 3.52 0.57
C GLY A 130 21.70 4.43 -0.48
N VAL A 131 22.17 4.45 -1.74
CA VAL A 131 21.63 5.34 -2.77
C VAL A 131 21.26 4.59 -4.03
N ILE A 132 19.97 4.57 -4.34
CA ILE A 132 19.41 3.92 -5.54
C ILE A 132 19.74 4.73 -6.80
N LYS A 133 20.06 4.04 -7.91
CA LYS A 133 20.22 4.66 -9.22
C LYS A 133 18.91 5.30 -9.67
N ARG A 134 18.98 6.57 -10.09
CA ARG A 134 17.81 7.26 -10.67
C ARG A 134 17.36 6.57 -11.94
N ARG A 135 16.05 6.43 -12.11
CA ARG A 135 15.40 5.90 -13.32
C ARG A 135 14.45 6.95 -13.90
N ASN A 136 14.25 6.89 -15.19
CA ASN A 136 13.23 7.68 -15.86
C ASN A 136 11.85 7.17 -15.46
N PHE A 137 10.91 8.09 -15.26
CA PHE A 137 9.53 7.75 -14.94
C PHE A 137 8.76 7.38 -16.20
N PRO A 138 8.23 6.17 -16.33
CA PRO A 138 7.44 5.77 -17.48
C PRO A 138 6.14 6.60 -17.57
N VAL A 139 5.59 6.71 -18.76
CA VAL A 139 4.40 7.55 -19.02
C VAL A 139 3.21 7.17 -18.14
N TRP A 140 3.00 5.87 -17.90
CA TRP A 140 1.92 5.42 -17.02
C TRP A 140 2.06 5.93 -15.58
N LEU A 141 3.29 5.98 -15.05
CA LEU A 141 3.56 6.51 -13.72
C LEU A 141 3.31 8.01 -13.66
N GLN A 142 3.79 8.76 -14.67
CA GLN A 142 3.53 10.19 -14.75
C GLN A 142 2.03 10.49 -14.76
N LYS A 143 1.24 9.73 -15.54
CA LYS A 143 -0.23 9.85 -15.58
C LYS A 143 -0.84 9.54 -14.21
N ALA A 144 -0.44 8.45 -13.56
CA ALA A 144 -0.98 8.06 -12.25
C ALA A 144 -0.69 9.12 -11.17
N VAL A 145 0.54 9.65 -11.13
CA VAL A 145 0.92 10.72 -10.20
C VAL A 145 0.14 12.00 -10.49
N LYS A 146 -0.03 12.40 -11.75
CA LYS A 146 -0.82 13.59 -12.13
C LYS A 146 -2.29 13.46 -11.70
N MET A 147 -2.89 12.29 -11.89
CA MET A 147 -4.27 12.04 -11.45
C MET A 147 -4.40 12.10 -9.93
N ARG A 148 -3.51 11.39 -9.19
CA ARG A 148 -3.49 11.41 -7.74
C ARG A 148 -3.32 12.83 -7.21
N ASP A 149 -2.40 13.60 -7.78
CA ASP A 149 -2.03 14.94 -7.35
C ASP A 149 -2.95 16.03 -7.95
N ARG A 150 -4.00 15.63 -8.69
CA ARG A 150 -5.01 16.51 -9.30
C ARG A 150 -4.40 17.62 -10.17
N ASN A 151 -3.34 17.30 -10.89
CA ASN A 151 -2.55 18.27 -11.68
C ASN A 151 -2.11 19.50 -10.87
N ARG A 152 -1.84 19.37 -9.58
CA ARG A 152 -1.38 20.48 -8.72
C ARG A 152 -0.01 20.20 -8.13
N CYS A 153 0.80 21.27 -8.04
CA CYS A 153 2.05 21.22 -7.30
C CYS A 153 1.79 20.84 -5.84
N GLN A 154 2.39 19.76 -5.38
CA GLN A 154 2.16 19.24 -4.02
C GLN A 154 2.89 20.04 -2.93
N LEU A 155 3.67 21.04 -3.32
CA LEU A 155 4.41 21.91 -2.38
C LEU A 155 3.79 23.30 -2.22
N CYS A 156 3.17 23.86 -3.28
CA CYS A 156 2.58 25.19 -3.23
C CYS A 156 1.12 25.26 -3.68
N GLY A 157 0.55 24.14 -4.17
CA GLY A 157 -0.83 24.10 -4.65
C GLY A 157 -1.07 24.70 -6.04
N LYS A 158 -0.01 25.24 -6.71
CA LYS A 158 -0.16 25.82 -8.06
C LYS A 158 -0.82 24.82 -9.00
N ASP A 159 -1.82 25.28 -9.74
CA ASP A 159 -2.47 24.50 -10.79
C ASP A 159 -1.51 24.31 -11.97
N LEU A 160 -1.27 23.08 -12.34
CA LEU A 160 -0.43 22.65 -13.45
C LEU A 160 -1.26 22.04 -14.60
N SER A 161 -2.59 22.14 -14.51
CA SER A 161 -3.47 21.74 -15.62
C SER A 161 -3.39 22.74 -16.76
N GLY A 162 -3.50 22.24 -17.99
CA GLY A 162 -3.55 23.08 -19.18
C GLY A 162 -2.25 23.14 -19.98
N THR A 163 -2.40 23.48 -21.26
CA THR A 163 -1.33 23.44 -22.26
C THR A 163 -0.20 24.44 -22.00
N TYR A 164 -0.49 25.55 -21.32
CA TYR A 164 0.49 26.58 -21.01
C TYR A 164 1.45 26.20 -19.86
N ASN A 165 1.12 25.18 -19.08
CA ASN A 165 1.89 24.77 -17.89
C ASN A 165 2.68 23.48 -18.10
N LEU A 166 2.67 22.88 -19.28
CA LEU A 166 3.35 21.60 -19.54
C LEU A 166 4.86 21.65 -19.31
N SER A 167 5.50 22.80 -19.54
CA SER A 167 6.93 23.01 -19.29
C SER A 167 7.27 23.20 -17.81
N ASP A 168 6.28 23.47 -16.97
CA ASP A 168 6.45 23.73 -15.53
C ASP A 168 6.26 22.46 -14.69
N GLU A 169 5.78 21.38 -15.29
CA GLU A 169 5.56 20.11 -14.61
C GLU A 169 6.88 19.37 -14.32
N ASN A 170 7.06 19.01 -13.06
CA ASN A 170 8.19 18.19 -12.63
C ASN A 170 7.72 17.03 -11.76
N PHE A 171 8.31 15.86 -11.99
CA PHE A 171 8.13 14.68 -11.15
C PHE A 171 9.32 14.58 -10.20
N ASP A 172 9.03 14.72 -8.92
CA ASP A 172 10.04 14.81 -7.87
C ASP A 172 9.86 13.65 -6.86
N HIS A 173 10.97 13.23 -6.26
CA HIS A 173 10.95 12.25 -5.17
C HIS A 173 10.54 12.94 -3.86
N MET A 174 9.51 12.41 -3.17
CA MET A 174 9.12 12.92 -1.84
C MET A 174 10.29 12.80 -0.86
N VAL A 175 10.85 11.60 -0.73
CA VAL A 175 12.13 11.35 -0.08
C VAL A 175 13.21 11.27 -1.17
N PRO A 176 14.22 12.16 -1.17
CA PRO A 176 15.25 12.20 -2.18
C PRO A 176 16.05 10.89 -2.26
N LEU A 177 16.53 10.53 -3.46
CA LEU A 177 17.36 9.32 -3.63
C LEU A 177 18.64 9.39 -2.79
N GLU A 178 19.22 10.58 -2.62
CA GLU A 178 20.41 10.80 -1.80
C GLU A 178 20.15 10.56 -0.30
N ASP A 179 18.89 10.64 0.13
CA ASP A 179 18.41 10.35 1.48
C ASP A 179 17.86 8.93 1.64
N GLY A 180 18.13 8.04 0.69
CA GLY A 180 17.62 6.65 0.71
C GLY A 180 16.25 6.49 0.04
N GLY A 181 15.72 7.51 -0.61
CA GLY A 181 14.46 7.41 -1.34
C GLY A 181 14.53 6.41 -2.50
N THR A 182 13.37 6.01 -3.00
CA THR A 182 13.23 5.01 -4.06
C THR A 182 12.59 5.59 -5.32
N ASN A 183 12.69 4.87 -6.45
CA ASN A 183 11.94 5.21 -7.67
C ASN A 183 10.51 4.63 -7.66
N ASP A 184 10.01 4.21 -6.51
CA ASP A 184 8.67 3.67 -6.37
C ASP A 184 7.59 4.74 -6.67
N PRO A 185 6.48 4.39 -7.34
CA PRO A 185 5.38 5.31 -7.60
C PRO A 185 4.88 6.06 -6.37
N CYS A 186 4.91 5.42 -5.20
CA CYS A 186 4.47 6.02 -3.93
C CYS A 186 5.43 7.10 -3.41
N ASN A 187 6.68 7.12 -3.88
CA ASN A 187 7.66 8.15 -3.53
C ASN A 187 7.70 9.32 -4.53
N ILE A 188 6.90 9.28 -5.60
CA ILE A 188 6.92 10.32 -6.63
C ILE A 188 5.75 11.29 -6.43
N GLN A 189 5.98 12.57 -6.66
CA GLN A 189 4.99 13.64 -6.57
C GLN A 189 5.09 14.63 -7.73
N LEU A 190 3.98 15.32 -8.02
CA LEU A 190 3.94 16.40 -8.99
C LEU A 190 4.34 17.73 -8.32
N THR A 191 5.28 18.45 -8.92
CA THR A 191 5.72 19.76 -8.44
C THR A 191 5.84 20.75 -9.60
N CYS A 192 5.76 22.05 -9.31
CA CYS A 192 6.16 23.07 -10.29
C CYS A 192 7.69 23.21 -10.30
N GLU A 193 8.22 23.76 -11.39
CA GLU A 193 9.66 23.95 -11.57
C GLU A 193 10.29 24.75 -10.42
N HIS A 194 9.63 25.84 -10.00
CA HIS A 194 10.10 26.68 -8.89
C HIS A 194 10.25 25.86 -7.58
N CYS A 195 9.21 25.11 -7.20
CA CYS A 195 9.24 24.31 -5.99
C CYS A 195 10.23 23.15 -6.08
N ASN A 196 10.35 22.50 -7.23
CA ASN A 196 11.32 21.45 -7.46
C ASN A 196 12.75 21.95 -7.29
N LYS A 197 13.11 23.09 -7.91
CA LYS A 197 14.42 23.73 -7.77
C LYS A 197 14.69 24.18 -6.33
N SER A 198 13.69 24.79 -5.68
CA SER A 198 13.80 25.27 -4.30
C SER A 198 13.97 24.13 -3.28
N LYS A 199 13.31 22.99 -3.49
CA LYS A 199 13.45 21.81 -2.65
C LYS A 199 14.83 21.20 -2.79
N GLY A 200 15.33 21.05 -4.03
CA GLY A 200 16.58 20.35 -4.32
C GLY A 200 16.58 18.93 -3.76
N ALA A 201 17.67 18.53 -3.11
CA ALA A 201 17.84 17.21 -2.50
C ALA A 201 17.39 17.15 -1.01
N ARG A 202 16.53 18.06 -0.57
CA ARG A 202 16.05 18.11 0.83
C ARG A 202 14.68 17.46 0.95
N SER A 203 14.48 16.71 2.03
CA SER A 203 13.14 16.30 2.49
C SER A 203 12.41 17.51 3.07
N ARG A 204 11.10 17.55 2.91
CA ARG A 204 10.24 18.55 3.56
C ARG A 204 9.10 17.84 4.26
N ASP A 205 8.72 18.33 5.44
CA ASP A 205 7.49 17.91 6.10
C ASP A 205 6.30 18.27 5.22
N TYR A 206 5.47 17.28 4.94
CA TYR A 206 4.24 17.48 4.21
C TYR A 206 3.15 17.84 5.20
N LYS A 207 2.69 19.09 5.15
CA LYS A 207 1.39 19.41 5.73
C LYS A 207 0.35 18.89 4.76
N ASN A 208 -0.63 18.14 5.26
CA ASN A 208 -1.80 17.77 4.46
C ASN A 208 -2.45 19.05 3.95
N ILE A 209 -2.15 19.42 2.71
CA ILE A 209 -2.91 20.45 2.02
C ILE A 209 -4.21 19.78 1.64
N ILE A 210 -5.24 19.96 2.46
CA ILE A 210 -6.60 19.59 2.08
C ILE A 210 -6.96 20.51 0.90
N ILE A 211 -6.81 19.99 -0.31
CA ILE A 211 -7.28 20.68 -1.50
C ILE A 211 -8.79 20.41 -1.55
N PRO A 212 -9.65 21.43 -1.42
CA PRO A 212 -11.09 21.25 -1.52
C PRO A 212 -11.45 20.53 -2.81
N PHE A 213 -12.51 19.73 -2.75
CA PHE A 213 -12.96 18.95 -3.89
C PHE A 213 -13.58 19.82 -4.98
N TRP A 214 -13.93 21.06 -4.65
CA TRP A 214 -14.53 22.10 -5.47
C TRP A 214 -13.68 23.37 -5.48
#